data_61752afe6554e398060531369fa2dc15
#
_entry.id   61752afe6554e398060531369fa2dc15
#
_cell.length_a   1.000
_cell.length_b   1.000
_cell.length_c   1.000
_cell.angle_alpha   90.00
_cell.angle_beta   90.00
_cell.angle_gamma   90.00
#
_symmetry.space_group_name_H-M   'P 1'
#
loop_
_entity.id
_entity.type
_entity.pdbx_description
1 polymer ?
#
loop_
_entity_poly.entity_id
_entity_poly.type
_entity_poly.pdbx_seq_one_letter_code
_entity_poly.pdbx_strand_id
1 'polypeptide(L)'
;MSRVMEPLTVGRVIGEVIDIFSPSVRMNVTYNSNVRVANGHELMPSMVVSKPRVDIGGDDMRSFYTLIMTDPDAPSPSDPYLREHLHWMVTDIPGTTDASFGREIVGYEGPKPVIGIHRYVFILFKQRGRQTVRGPTSRDHFNTRSFSLDNGLGLPVAAVYFNAQRETAARRR
;
A
#
# COMPACT_ATOMS: atom_id res chain seq x y z
N MET A 1 14.58 12.78 11.92
CA MET A 1 13.60 12.17 10.98
C MET A 1 13.04 13.25 10.06
N SER A 2 12.90 12.96 8.78
CA SER A 2 12.36 13.93 7.84
C SER A 2 10.86 14.14 8.06
N ARG A 3 10.34 15.28 7.61
CA ARG A 3 8.91 15.60 7.70
C ARG A 3 8.03 14.58 6.96
N VAL A 4 8.57 13.93 5.93
CA VAL A 4 7.84 12.92 5.14
C VAL A 4 7.56 11.66 5.98
N MET A 5 8.46 11.33 6.90
CA MET A 5 8.35 10.11 7.72
C MET A 5 7.48 10.29 8.95
N GLU A 6 7.31 11.52 9.42
CA GLU A 6 6.56 11.77 10.65
C GLU A 6 5.11 11.27 10.60
N PRO A 7 4.33 11.53 9.54
CA PRO A 7 2.96 11.00 9.48
C PRO A 7 2.89 9.48 9.50
N LEU A 8 3.86 8.80 8.91
CA LEU A 8 3.92 7.33 8.92
C LEU A 8 4.24 6.80 10.32
N THR A 9 5.04 7.53 11.08
CA THR A 9 5.37 7.17 12.46
C THR A 9 4.19 7.44 13.39
N VAL A 10 3.57 8.60 13.28
CA VAL A 10 2.41 8.97 14.09
C VAL A 10 1.24 8.02 13.82
N GLY A 11 1.03 7.65 12.55
CA GLY A 11 0.01 6.68 12.17
C GLY A 11 0.38 5.23 12.46
N ARG A 12 1.55 4.97 13.05
CA ARG A 12 2.03 3.63 13.42
C ARG A 12 2.23 2.69 12.23
N VAL A 13 2.27 3.20 11.02
CA VAL A 13 2.63 2.40 9.83
C VAL A 13 4.07 1.92 9.99
N ILE A 14 4.97 2.84 10.36
CA ILE A 14 6.29 2.47 10.81
C ILE A 14 6.15 1.90 12.22
N GLY A 15 6.55 0.67 12.37
CA GLY A 15 6.42 -0.10 13.61
C GLY A 15 5.47 -1.27 13.45
N GLU A 16 4.25 -1.05 12.97
CA GLU A 16 3.27 -2.12 12.82
C GLU A 16 3.32 -2.84 11.48
N VAL A 17 3.68 -2.14 10.41
CA VAL A 17 3.69 -2.71 9.04
C VAL A 17 5.10 -2.80 8.48
N ILE A 18 5.84 -1.70 8.57
CA ILE A 18 7.19 -1.59 8.01
C ILE A 18 8.15 -1.02 9.05
N ASP A 19 9.44 -1.19 8.79
CA ASP A 19 10.49 -0.59 9.59
C ASP A 19 10.82 0.80 9.07
N ILE A 20 11.55 1.58 9.86
CA ILE A 20 11.96 2.92 9.46
C ILE A 20 12.84 2.84 8.20
N PHE A 21 12.62 3.76 7.27
CA PHE A 21 13.34 3.79 6.01
C PHE A 21 13.56 5.23 5.56
N SER A 22 14.40 5.41 4.55
CA SER A 22 14.62 6.73 3.93
C SER A 22 13.90 6.77 2.59
N PRO A 23 12.88 7.63 2.42
CA PRO A 23 12.19 7.77 1.15
C PRO A 23 13.17 8.19 0.05
N SER A 24 13.20 7.44 -1.04
CA SER A 24 14.15 7.66 -2.14
C SER A 24 13.50 7.66 -3.51
N VAL A 25 12.24 7.25 -3.61
CA VAL A 25 11.51 7.19 -4.87
C VAL A 25 10.15 7.86 -4.67
N ARG A 26 9.77 8.70 -5.63
CA ARG A 26 8.45 9.33 -5.60
C ARG A 26 7.37 8.32 -5.96
N MET A 27 6.29 8.33 -5.20
CA MET A 27 5.10 7.52 -5.47
C MET A 27 3.86 8.39 -5.29
N ASN A 28 3.05 8.49 -6.33
CA ASN A 28 1.80 9.23 -6.30
C ASN A 28 0.63 8.29 -6.55
N VAL A 29 -0.28 8.19 -5.58
CA VAL A 29 -1.48 7.35 -5.67
C VAL A 29 -2.68 8.26 -5.91
N THR A 30 -3.42 8.02 -6.99
CA THR A 30 -4.56 8.85 -7.39
C THR A 30 -5.75 7.98 -7.72
N TYR A 31 -6.86 8.19 -7.00
CA TYR A 31 -8.12 7.54 -7.29
C TYR A 31 -9.00 8.42 -8.18
N ASN A 32 -9.72 7.80 -9.10
CA ASN A 32 -10.73 8.47 -9.94
C ASN A 32 -10.19 9.72 -10.64
N SER A 33 -8.93 9.69 -11.06
CA SER A 33 -8.22 10.74 -11.80
C SER A 33 -7.93 12.02 -11.02
N ASN A 34 -8.56 12.25 -9.86
CA ASN A 34 -8.41 13.53 -9.16
C ASN A 34 -8.29 13.44 -7.63
N VAL A 35 -8.43 12.26 -7.04
CA VAL A 35 -8.31 12.10 -5.58
C VAL A 35 -6.94 11.57 -5.24
N ARG A 36 -6.02 12.46 -4.89
CA ARG A 36 -4.66 12.09 -4.53
C ARG A 36 -4.60 11.67 -3.06
N VAL A 37 -3.99 10.51 -2.80
CA VAL A 37 -3.83 9.99 -1.44
C VAL A 37 -2.72 10.76 -0.73
N ALA A 38 -3.03 11.23 0.47
CA ALA A 38 -2.06 11.86 1.37
C ALA A 38 -2.15 11.15 2.72
N ASN A 39 -1.03 11.10 3.44
CA ASN A 39 -0.94 10.38 4.71
C ASN A 39 -1.99 10.84 5.71
N GLY A 40 -2.74 9.88 6.25
CA GLY A 40 -3.78 10.14 7.24
C GLY A 40 -5.09 10.68 6.67
N HIS A 41 -5.19 10.84 5.36
CA HIS A 41 -6.41 11.30 4.69
C HIS A 41 -7.54 10.30 4.93
N GLU A 42 -8.73 10.77 5.20
CA GLU A 42 -9.90 9.90 5.27
C GLU A 42 -10.59 9.88 3.91
N LEU A 43 -10.74 8.68 3.34
CA LEU A 43 -11.45 8.47 2.08
C LEU A 43 -12.63 7.53 2.32
N MET A 44 -13.74 7.78 1.64
CA MET A 44 -14.90 6.91 1.74
C MET A 44 -14.69 5.65 0.90
N PRO A 45 -15.14 4.47 1.35
CA PRO A 45 -15.02 3.24 0.57
C PRO A 45 -15.57 3.34 -0.85
N SER A 46 -16.65 4.08 -1.07
CA SER A 46 -17.21 4.27 -2.40
C SER A 46 -16.27 5.03 -3.34
N MET A 47 -15.32 5.79 -2.81
CA MET A 47 -14.34 6.54 -3.61
C MET A 47 -13.15 5.69 -4.04
N VAL A 48 -12.98 4.51 -3.44
CA VAL A 48 -11.78 3.68 -3.63
C VAL A 48 -12.12 2.27 -4.12
N VAL A 49 -13.26 2.11 -4.77
CA VAL A 49 -13.73 0.82 -5.31
C VAL A 49 -12.81 0.32 -6.42
N SER A 50 -12.47 1.20 -7.36
CA SER A 50 -11.62 0.86 -8.50
C SER A 50 -10.16 1.15 -8.17
N LYS A 51 -9.25 0.33 -8.70
CA LYS A 51 -7.84 0.50 -8.41
C LYS A 51 -7.34 1.87 -8.84
N PRO A 52 -6.42 2.46 -8.06
CA PRO A 52 -5.89 3.78 -8.36
C PRO A 52 -4.82 3.72 -9.42
N ARG A 53 -4.48 4.88 -9.97
CA ARG A 53 -3.24 5.07 -10.70
C ARG A 53 -2.12 5.27 -9.68
N VAL A 54 -1.05 4.51 -9.82
CA VAL A 54 0.13 4.65 -8.95
C VAL A 54 1.32 5.00 -9.83
N ASP A 55 1.69 6.27 -9.86
CA ASP A 55 2.84 6.76 -10.60
C ASP A 55 4.10 6.58 -9.78
N ILE A 56 5.14 6.05 -10.40
CA ILE A 56 6.41 5.71 -9.75
C ILE A 56 7.52 6.51 -10.40
N GLY A 57 8.33 7.18 -9.59
CA GLY A 57 9.53 7.86 -10.03
C GLY A 57 10.66 6.87 -10.30
N GLY A 58 11.85 7.18 -9.82
CA GLY A 58 13.05 6.43 -10.09
C GLY A 58 13.85 7.08 -11.21
N ASP A 59 14.98 6.47 -11.55
CA ASP A 59 15.92 7.09 -12.50
C ASP A 59 15.63 6.72 -13.96
N ASP A 60 15.24 5.45 -14.21
CA ASP A 60 14.99 4.98 -15.56
C ASP A 60 14.10 3.73 -15.56
N MET A 61 13.76 3.26 -16.75
CA MET A 61 12.91 2.06 -16.94
C MET A 61 13.63 0.74 -16.73
N ARG A 62 14.91 0.76 -16.41
CA ARG A 62 15.70 -0.46 -16.13
C ARG A 62 15.62 -0.86 -14.67
N SER A 63 15.11 0.01 -13.80
CA SER A 63 14.84 -0.33 -12.41
C SER A 63 13.42 -0.87 -12.30
N PHE A 64 13.21 -1.85 -11.41
CA PHE A 64 11.91 -2.49 -11.23
C PHE A 64 11.46 -2.40 -9.78
N TYR A 65 10.15 -2.32 -9.59
CA TYR A 65 9.56 -2.06 -8.28
C TYR A 65 8.41 -3.01 -7.98
N THR A 66 8.21 -3.29 -6.71
CA THR A 66 7.07 -4.05 -6.19
C THR A 66 6.19 -3.11 -5.38
N LEU A 67 4.90 -3.11 -5.67
CA LEU A 67 3.89 -2.33 -4.94
C LEU A 67 3.01 -3.28 -4.14
N ILE A 68 2.79 -2.92 -2.87
CA ILE A 68 1.90 -3.63 -1.97
C ILE A 68 0.87 -2.65 -1.42
N MET A 69 -0.42 -3.05 -1.41
CA MET A 69 -1.46 -2.34 -0.66
C MET A 69 -2.00 -3.30 0.40
N THR A 70 -1.97 -2.89 1.65
CA THR A 70 -2.30 -3.77 2.76
C THR A 70 -3.07 -3.04 3.87
N ASP A 71 -3.90 -3.80 4.60
CA ASP A 71 -4.71 -3.32 5.72
C ASP A 71 -4.26 -4.02 7.01
N PRO A 72 -3.52 -3.31 7.91
CA PRO A 72 -3.10 -3.90 9.17
C PRO A 72 -4.19 -3.95 10.24
N ASP A 73 -5.38 -3.43 9.96
CA ASP A 73 -6.45 -3.29 10.95
C ASP A 73 -7.59 -4.29 10.75
N ALA A 74 -7.40 -5.28 9.89
CA ALA A 74 -8.41 -6.28 9.61
C ALA A 74 -8.53 -7.31 10.74
N PRO A 75 -9.73 -7.70 11.15
CA PRO A 75 -11.02 -7.19 10.69
C PRO A 75 -11.47 -5.94 11.43
N SER A 76 -10.80 -5.59 12.52
CA SER A 76 -11.11 -4.45 13.36
C SER A 76 -9.83 -3.91 14.01
N PRO A 77 -9.63 -2.59 14.07
CA PRO A 77 -8.41 -2.04 14.69
C PRO A 77 -8.26 -2.37 16.17
N SER A 78 -9.37 -2.65 16.87
CA SER A 78 -9.31 -3.06 18.29
C SER A 78 -8.94 -4.54 18.47
N ASP A 79 -9.09 -5.35 17.43
CA ASP A 79 -8.74 -6.78 17.44
C ASP A 79 -8.36 -7.22 16.02
N PRO A 80 -7.16 -6.82 15.55
CA PRO A 80 -6.77 -7.05 14.15
C PRO A 80 -6.17 -8.45 13.94
N TYR A 81 -6.92 -9.49 14.28
CA TYR A 81 -6.39 -10.86 14.22
C TYR A 81 -6.14 -11.37 12.80
N LEU A 82 -6.62 -10.69 11.77
CA LEU A 82 -6.34 -11.03 10.36
C LEU A 82 -5.18 -10.21 9.78
N ARG A 83 -4.52 -9.42 10.61
CA ARG A 83 -3.43 -8.53 10.21
C ARG A 83 -2.31 -9.31 9.51
N GLU A 84 -1.90 -8.92 8.36
CA GLU A 84 -2.44 -7.88 7.48
C GLU A 84 -3.38 -8.53 6.46
N HIS A 85 -4.36 -7.78 5.96
CA HIS A 85 -5.15 -8.21 4.80
C HIS A 85 -4.55 -7.58 3.56
N LEU A 86 -4.08 -8.42 2.63
CA LEU A 86 -3.44 -7.95 1.40
C LEU A 86 -4.50 -7.57 0.37
N HIS A 87 -4.50 -6.30 -0.04
CA HIS A 87 -5.46 -5.77 -1.00
C HIS A 87 -4.96 -5.81 -2.43
N TRP A 88 -3.65 -5.69 -2.64
CA TRP A 88 -3.10 -5.59 -4.00
C TRP A 88 -1.60 -5.84 -3.99
N MET A 89 -1.12 -6.50 -5.03
CA MET A 89 0.32 -6.72 -5.20
C MET A 89 0.67 -6.69 -6.68
N VAL A 90 1.58 -5.80 -7.04
CA VAL A 90 2.08 -5.66 -8.41
C VAL A 90 3.60 -5.69 -8.39
N THR A 91 4.20 -6.50 -9.23
CA THR A 91 5.66 -6.63 -9.31
C THR A 91 6.17 -6.20 -10.67
N ASP A 92 7.49 -6.06 -10.79
CA ASP A 92 8.17 -5.73 -12.06
C ASP A 92 7.63 -4.43 -12.68
N ILE A 93 7.31 -3.44 -11.86
CA ILE A 93 6.89 -2.12 -12.35
C ILE A 93 8.12 -1.35 -12.76
N PRO A 94 8.28 -0.99 -14.05
CA PRO A 94 9.44 -0.22 -14.46
C PRO A 94 9.46 1.18 -13.83
N GLY A 95 10.61 1.66 -13.44
CA GLY A 95 10.76 3.03 -12.97
C GLY A 95 10.29 4.03 -14.01
N THR A 96 9.85 5.19 -13.58
CA THR A 96 9.30 6.29 -14.41
C THR A 96 7.99 5.96 -15.11
N THR A 97 7.33 4.87 -14.73
CA THR A 97 6.02 4.45 -15.26
C THR A 97 4.98 4.40 -14.15
N ASP A 98 3.95 3.61 -14.31
CA ASP A 98 2.93 3.40 -13.28
C ASP A 98 2.65 1.90 -13.10
N ALA A 99 1.83 1.57 -12.10
CA ALA A 99 1.57 0.18 -11.74
C ALA A 99 0.94 -0.64 -12.87
N SER A 100 0.31 -0.01 -13.86
CA SER A 100 -0.30 -0.74 -14.97
C SER A 100 0.73 -1.41 -15.89
N PHE A 101 1.98 -1.00 -15.80
CA PHE A 101 3.08 -1.61 -16.56
C PHE A 101 3.72 -2.80 -15.86
N GLY A 102 3.31 -3.10 -14.63
CA GLY A 102 3.83 -4.23 -13.88
C GLY A 102 3.02 -5.49 -14.06
N ARG A 103 3.39 -6.53 -13.28
CA ARG A 103 2.66 -7.81 -13.22
C ARG A 103 1.79 -7.83 -11.98
N GLU A 104 0.49 -7.90 -12.17
CA GLU A 104 -0.45 -8.00 -11.06
C GLU A 104 -0.45 -9.43 -10.51
N ILE A 105 0.16 -9.62 -9.34
CA ILE A 105 0.26 -10.93 -8.69
C ILE A 105 -1.00 -11.22 -7.87
N VAL A 106 -1.49 -10.20 -7.16
CA VAL A 106 -2.75 -10.27 -6.40
C VAL A 106 -3.60 -9.09 -6.85
N GLY A 107 -4.77 -9.38 -7.39
CA GLY A 107 -5.67 -8.37 -7.96
C GLY A 107 -6.17 -7.38 -6.91
N TYR A 108 -6.49 -6.19 -7.36
CA TYR A 108 -6.96 -5.12 -6.48
C TYR A 108 -8.31 -5.49 -5.86
N GLU A 109 -8.39 -5.39 -4.55
CA GLU A 109 -9.61 -5.53 -3.77
C GLU A 109 -9.84 -4.22 -3.04
N GLY A 110 -10.94 -3.54 -3.35
CA GLY A 110 -11.25 -2.26 -2.72
C GLY A 110 -11.49 -2.39 -1.22
N PRO A 111 -11.22 -1.35 -0.45
CA PRO A 111 -11.53 -1.31 0.97
C PRO A 111 -13.02 -1.51 1.27
N LYS A 112 -13.30 -2.42 2.21
CA LYS A 112 -14.65 -2.69 2.71
C LYS A 112 -14.62 -2.85 4.22
N PRO A 113 -14.20 -1.81 4.97
CA PRO A 113 -14.11 -1.91 6.42
C PRO A 113 -15.50 -2.03 7.03
N VAL A 114 -15.66 -2.94 7.98
CA VAL A 114 -16.94 -3.17 8.66
C VAL A 114 -16.95 -2.51 10.03
N ILE A 115 -15.87 -2.64 10.79
CA ILE A 115 -15.74 -2.12 12.15
C ILE A 115 -14.50 -1.23 12.25
N GLY A 116 -14.70 -0.01 12.74
CA GLY A 116 -13.63 0.92 13.05
C GLY A 116 -13.00 1.58 11.82
N ILE A 117 -11.97 2.37 12.08
CA ILE A 117 -11.20 3.05 11.05
C ILE A 117 -9.99 2.20 10.70
N HIS A 118 -9.91 1.76 9.44
CA HIS A 118 -8.79 0.96 8.96
C HIS A 118 -7.81 1.83 8.19
N ARG A 119 -6.52 1.50 8.33
CA ARG A 119 -5.45 2.10 7.51
C ARG A 119 -5.25 1.24 6.27
N TYR A 120 -5.14 1.89 5.12
CA TYR A 120 -4.82 1.23 3.85
C TYR A 120 -3.50 1.77 3.38
N VAL A 121 -2.48 0.93 3.40
CA VAL A 121 -1.08 1.33 3.24
C VAL A 121 -0.55 0.88 1.89
N PHE A 122 -0.02 1.82 1.12
CA PHE A 122 0.70 1.54 -0.11
C PHE A 122 2.19 1.59 0.19
N ILE A 123 2.91 0.53 -0.16
CA ILE A 123 4.34 0.41 0.11
C ILE A 123 5.05 0.04 -1.18
N LEU A 124 6.12 0.76 -1.50
CA LEU A 124 6.92 0.52 -2.69
C LEU A 124 8.29 0.01 -2.30
N PHE A 125 8.70 -1.08 -2.93
CA PHE A 125 10.04 -1.66 -2.78
C PHE A 125 10.77 -1.63 -4.10
N LYS A 126 12.08 -1.40 -4.06
CA LYS A 126 12.92 -1.52 -5.25
C LYS A 126 13.45 -2.94 -5.36
N GLN A 127 13.25 -3.56 -6.52
CA GLN A 127 13.78 -4.88 -6.83
C GLN A 127 15.23 -4.78 -7.30
N ARG A 128 15.99 -5.85 -7.17
CA ARG A 128 17.36 -5.92 -7.71
C ARG A 128 17.37 -6.04 -9.24
N GLY A 129 16.26 -6.52 -9.80
CA GLY A 129 16.04 -6.70 -11.21
C GLY A 129 14.67 -7.33 -11.40
N ARG A 130 14.36 -7.78 -12.60
CA ARG A 130 13.13 -8.56 -12.79
C ARG A 130 13.21 -9.81 -11.96
N GLN A 131 12.12 -10.20 -11.33
CA GLN A 131 12.09 -11.41 -10.51
C GLN A 131 10.72 -12.07 -10.54
N THR A 132 10.73 -13.38 -10.37
CA THR A 132 9.51 -14.14 -10.16
C THR A 132 9.14 -14.06 -8.70
N VAL A 133 7.96 -13.50 -8.40
CA VAL A 133 7.45 -13.40 -7.06
C VAL A 133 6.27 -14.35 -6.93
N ARG A 134 6.31 -15.18 -5.90
CA ARG A 134 5.17 -16.04 -5.57
C ARG A 134 4.27 -15.30 -4.59
N GLY A 135 3.04 -15.04 -5.00
CA GLY A 135 2.05 -14.42 -4.13
C GLY A 135 1.62 -15.36 -3.00
N PRO A 136 1.03 -14.81 -1.93
CA PRO A 136 0.51 -15.62 -0.84
C PRO A 136 -0.69 -16.45 -1.28
N THR A 137 -0.96 -17.55 -0.58
CA THR A 137 -2.12 -18.40 -0.84
C THR A 137 -3.41 -17.79 -0.28
N SER A 138 -3.29 -16.86 0.66
CA SER A 138 -4.40 -16.16 1.29
C SER A 138 -4.06 -14.68 1.43
N ARG A 139 -5.07 -13.83 1.38
CA ARG A 139 -4.89 -12.39 1.61
C ARG A 139 -4.72 -12.08 3.09
N ASP A 140 -5.27 -12.92 3.98
CA ASP A 140 -5.18 -12.69 5.43
C ASP A 140 -3.86 -13.18 5.99
N HIS A 141 -3.45 -12.57 7.10
CA HIS A 141 -2.20 -12.88 7.79
C HIS A 141 -0.97 -12.59 6.94
N PHE A 142 -1.09 -11.68 5.99
CA PHE A 142 0.05 -11.22 5.21
C PHE A 142 1.02 -10.46 6.12
N ASN A 143 2.30 -10.62 5.90
CA ASN A 143 3.32 -9.91 6.66
C ASN A 143 4.27 -9.23 5.68
N THR A 144 4.17 -7.92 5.59
CA THR A 144 4.97 -7.14 4.64
C THR A 144 6.47 -7.29 4.88
N ARG A 145 6.91 -7.28 6.15
CA ARG A 145 8.33 -7.45 6.48
C ARG A 145 8.86 -8.82 6.04
N SER A 146 8.12 -9.87 6.35
CA SER A 146 8.51 -11.23 5.96
C SER A 146 8.56 -11.38 4.45
N PHE A 147 7.58 -10.83 3.76
CA PHE A 147 7.53 -10.84 2.30
C PHE A 147 8.76 -10.15 1.71
N SER A 148 9.13 -8.99 2.23
CA SER A 148 10.31 -8.26 1.72
C SER A 148 11.61 -9.02 1.96
N LEU A 149 11.72 -9.68 3.12
CA LEU A 149 12.89 -10.53 3.42
C LEU A 149 12.95 -11.73 2.48
N ASP A 150 11.85 -12.43 2.31
CA ASP A 150 11.79 -13.65 1.48
C ASP A 150 12.10 -13.36 0.02
N ASN A 151 11.81 -12.14 -0.44
CA ASN A 151 12.02 -11.76 -1.84
C ASN A 151 13.23 -10.83 -2.04
N GLY A 152 14.03 -10.60 -1.01
CA GLY A 152 15.25 -9.80 -1.12
C GLY A 152 15.01 -8.35 -1.48
N LEU A 153 13.90 -7.76 -1.03
CA LEU A 153 13.50 -6.39 -1.41
C LEU A 153 14.12 -5.31 -0.52
N GLY A 154 14.58 -5.67 0.67
CA GLY A 154 15.13 -4.70 1.62
C GLY A 154 14.06 -3.80 2.23
N LEU A 155 14.47 -2.59 2.60
CA LEU A 155 13.55 -1.60 3.16
C LEU A 155 12.72 -0.94 2.05
N PRO A 156 11.54 -0.40 2.40
CA PRO A 156 10.76 0.35 1.43
C PRO A 156 11.50 1.56 0.87
N VAL A 157 11.10 2.01 -0.31
CA VAL A 157 11.61 3.25 -0.92
C VAL A 157 10.56 4.35 -0.92
N ALA A 158 9.29 4.00 -0.69
CA ALA A 158 8.19 4.94 -0.54
C ALA A 158 7.02 4.26 0.18
N ALA A 159 6.21 5.05 0.85
CA ALA A 159 4.97 4.59 1.45
C ALA A 159 4.00 5.76 1.65
N VAL A 160 2.72 5.47 1.56
CA VAL A 160 1.64 6.42 1.85
C VAL A 160 0.43 5.62 2.32
N TYR A 161 -0.41 6.21 3.18
CA TYR A 161 -1.61 5.54 3.64
C TYR A 161 -2.78 6.49 3.75
N PHE A 162 -3.98 5.94 3.66
CA PHE A 162 -5.21 6.65 3.97
C PHE A 162 -6.03 5.83 4.96
N ASN A 163 -7.00 6.50 5.57
CA ASN A 163 -7.94 5.88 6.51
C ASN A 163 -9.31 5.76 5.86
N ALA A 164 -10.02 4.68 6.17
CA ALA A 164 -11.40 4.52 5.74
C ALA A 164 -12.20 3.76 6.80
N GLN A 165 -13.48 4.09 6.88
CA GLN A 165 -14.43 3.40 7.75
C GLN A 165 -15.72 3.16 6.97
N ARG A 166 -16.56 2.27 7.48
CA ARG A 166 -17.81 1.94 6.80
C ARG A 166 -18.68 3.18 6.65
N GLU A 167 -19.21 3.37 5.43
CA GLU A 167 -20.16 4.42 5.17
C GLU A 167 -21.52 4.09 5.78
N THR A 168 -22.13 5.08 6.42
CA THR A 168 -23.50 4.96 6.92
C THR A 168 -24.43 5.76 6.01
N ALA A 169 -25.75 5.52 6.12
CA ALA A 169 -26.73 6.27 5.35
C ALA A 169 -26.63 7.78 5.58
N ALA A 170 -26.32 8.19 6.81
CA ALA A 170 -26.15 9.62 7.14
C ALA A 170 -24.92 10.22 6.46
N ARG A 171 -23.86 9.46 6.27
CA ARG A 171 -22.63 9.92 5.60
C ARG A 171 -22.77 10.04 4.09
N ARG A 172 -23.74 9.34 3.51
CA ARG A 172 -23.97 9.35 2.05
C ARG A 172 -24.76 10.56 1.57
N ARG A 173 -25.31 11.33 2.49
CA ARG A 173 -26.09 12.51 2.17
C ARG A 173 -25.26 13.76 1.88
#